data_91b8ed6cd5a5ddc8319de2d13462f4a4
#
_entry.id   91b8ed6cd5a5ddc8319de2d13462f4a4
#
_cell.length_a   1.000
_cell.length_b   1.000
_cell.length_c   1.000
_cell.angle_alpha   90.00
_cell.angle_beta   90.00
_cell.angle_gamma   90.00
#
_symmetry.space_group_name_H-M   'P 1'
#
loop_
_entity.id
_entity.type
_entity.pdbx_description
1 polymer ?
#
loop_
_entity_poly.entity_id
_entity_poly.type
_entity_poly.pdbx_seq_one_letter_code
_entity_poly.pdbx_strand_id
1 'polypeptide(L)'
;TTNIGVIKNGRPGVDYAQIGGHDTYISSLDVRILGCAGGSMVRINDKAVVDVGPRSAHIAGCEYACFTPEEEIEDPQIEMVSPKPGDPADYVTIRLKNGKRICFTNTCAANVLGLIEEQYFAHGNAGAARKAMQPVADKLGITVEELATQILDKDFEKVNATINALAEKYQLDHDSMKLVGCGGG
;
A
#
# COMPACT_ATOMS: atom_id res chain seq x y z
N THR A 1 -0.39 -6.29 4.77
CA THR A 1 -0.95 -5.61 5.97
C THR A 1 0.16 -4.99 6.78
N THR A 2 -0.10 -3.81 7.31
CA THR A 2 0.77 -3.12 8.27
C THR A 2 0.17 -3.28 9.67
N ASN A 3 0.97 -3.75 10.61
CA ASN A 3 0.56 -3.93 11.99
C ASN A 3 1.25 -2.87 12.85
N ILE A 4 0.47 -2.14 13.65
CA ILE A 4 0.97 -1.04 14.49
C ILE A 4 0.60 -1.32 15.94
N GLY A 5 1.59 -1.35 16.82
CA GLY A 5 1.43 -1.50 18.25
C GLY A 5 2.33 -0.54 19.02
N VAL A 6 2.09 -0.42 20.32
CA VAL A 6 2.82 0.48 21.23
C VAL A 6 3.59 -0.31 22.24
N ILE A 7 4.83 0.12 22.50
CA ILE A 7 5.62 -0.28 23.68
C ILE A 7 5.82 0.96 24.56
N LYS A 8 5.31 0.94 25.77
CA LYS A 8 5.47 2.02 26.75
C LYS A 8 6.13 1.49 28.01
N ASN A 9 7.23 2.11 28.44
CA ASN A 9 8.00 1.67 29.61
C ASN A 9 8.42 0.18 29.55
N GLY A 10 8.84 -0.27 28.37
CA GLY A 10 9.28 -1.65 28.12
C GLY A 10 8.16 -2.70 28.09
N ARG A 11 6.89 -2.29 28.07
CA ARG A 11 5.73 -3.20 28.03
C ARG A 11 4.88 -2.92 26.80
N PRO A 12 4.40 -3.98 26.10
CA PRO A 12 3.46 -3.81 25.00
C PRO A 12 2.11 -3.32 25.52
N GLY A 13 1.46 -2.49 24.72
CA GLY A 13 0.07 -2.08 24.95
C GLY A 13 -0.87 -3.28 24.89
N VAL A 14 -1.79 -3.35 25.82
CA VAL A 14 -2.84 -4.37 25.85
C VAL A 14 -4.22 -3.72 25.97
N ASP A 15 -5.21 -4.36 25.37
CA ASP A 15 -6.60 -3.94 25.43
C ASP A 15 -7.51 -5.15 25.35
N TYR A 16 -8.80 -4.95 25.59
CA TYR A 16 -9.80 -6.00 25.34
C TYR A 16 -10.01 -6.16 23.83
N ALA A 17 -9.97 -7.41 23.36
CA ALA A 17 -10.24 -7.72 21.97
C ALA A 17 -11.69 -7.37 21.60
N GLN A 18 -11.87 -6.76 20.44
CA GLN A 18 -13.20 -6.50 19.85
C GLN A 18 -13.46 -7.51 18.73
N ILE A 19 -14.65 -8.10 18.71
CA ILE A 19 -15.07 -9.01 17.63
C ILE A 19 -16.41 -8.51 17.09
N GLY A 20 -16.43 -8.19 15.79
CA GLY A 20 -17.65 -7.69 15.13
C GLY A 20 -18.19 -6.39 15.75
N GLY A 21 -17.31 -5.53 16.30
CA GLY A 21 -17.69 -4.27 16.96
C GLY A 21 -18.16 -4.44 18.42
N HIS A 22 -18.10 -5.65 18.97
CA HIS A 22 -18.44 -5.93 20.37
C HIS A 22 -17.18 -6.14 21.20
N ASP A 23 -17.12 -5.48 22.35
CA ASP A 23 -16.05 -5.70 23.32
C ASP A 23 -16.15 -7.12 23.90
N THR A 24 -15.01 -7.77 23.99
CA THR A 24 -14.87 -9.04 24.69
C THR A 24 -14.11 -8.82 26.01
N TYR A 25 -14.21 -9.80 26.94
CA TYR A 25 -13.39 -9.78 28.17
C TYR A 25 -12.03 -10.45 27.98
N ILE A 26 -11.58 -10.65 26.74
CA ILE A 26 -10.30 -11.27 26.39
C ILE A 26 -9.26 -10.18 26.23
N SER A 27 -8.29 -10.12 27.16
CA SER A 27 -7.15 -9.23 27.04
C SER A 27 -6.20 -9.74 25.95
N SER A 28 -5.80 -8.87 25.04
CA SER A 28 -4.88 -9.15 23.95
C SER A 28 -3.90 -8.00 23.74
N LEU A 29 -2.87 -8.21 22.94
CA LEU A 29 -2.02 -7.10 22.47
C LEU A 29 -2.89 -6.10 21.68
N ASP A 30 -2.76 -4.80 21.99
CA ASP A 30 -3.40 -3.75 21.22
C ASP A 30 -2.60 -3.48 19.93
N VAL A 31 -2.89 -4.27 18.90
CA VAL A 31 -2.29 -4.16 17.57
C VAL A 31 -3.36 -3.71 16.59
N ARG A 32 -3.13 -2.59 15.93
CA ARG A 32 -3.96 -2.11 14.84
C ARG A 32 -3.47 -2.71 13.53
N ILE A 33 -4.39 -3.30 12.77
CA ILE A 33 -4.09 -3.96 11.50
C ILE A 33 -4.66 -3.11 10.37
N LEU A 34 -3.77 -2.61 9.52
CA LEU A 34 -4.16 -1.85 8.34
C LEU A 34 -4.10 -2.72 7.09
N GLY A 35 -5.08 -2.58 6.23
CA GLY A 35 -5.14 -3.25 4.93
C GLY A 35 -4.23 -2.59 3.88
N CYS A 36 -3.08 -2.05 4.28
CA CYS A 36 -2.11 -1.43 3.39
C CYS A 36 -0.69 -1.95 3.69
N ALA A 37 0.09 -2.12 2.65
CA ALA A 37 1.51 -2.52 2.67
C ALA A 37 2.09 -2.46 1.25
N GLY A 38 3.34 -2.89 1.05
CA GLY A 38 4.05 -2.85 -0.23
C GLY A 38 3.27 -3.40 -1.43
N GLY A 39 2.50 -4.48 -1.23
CA GLY A 39 1.70 -5.11 -2.30
C GLY A 39 0.29 -4.56 -2.49
N SER A 40 -0.09 -3.48 -1.85
CA SER A 40 -1.42 -2.91 -1.96
C SER A 40 -1.72 -2.40 -3.36
N MET A 41 -2.89 -2.74 -3.87
CA MET A 41 -3.40 -2.24 -5.14
C MET A 41 -3.89 -0.80 -5.00
N VAL A 42 -3.72 -0.04 -6.05
CA VAL A 42 -4.12 1.36 -6.14
C VAL A 42 -5.55 1.48 -6.62
N ARG A 43 -6.27 2.44 -6.07
CA ARG A 43 -7.63 2.81 -6.46
C ARG A 43 -7.63 4.24 -6.99
N ILE A 44 -8.27 4.46 -8.13
CA ILE A 44 -8.34 5.77 -8.77
C ILE A 44 -9.78 6.12 -9.14
N ASN A 45 -10.03 7.40 -9.30
CA ASN A 45 -11.15 7.92 -10.06
C ASN A 45 -10.62 8.69 -11.30
N ASP A 46 -11.46 9.48 -11.93
CA ASP A 46 -11.06 10.25 -13.12
C ASP A 46 -10.16 11.45 -12.80
N LYS A 47 -9.86 11.73 -11.53
CA LYS A 47 -9.13 12.93 -11.10
C LYS A 47 -7.87 12.65 -10.30
N ALA A 48 -7.83 11.54 -9.53
CA ALA A 48 -6.74 11.29 -8.59
C ALA A 48 -6.70 9.84 -8.12
N VAL A 49 -5.61 9.50 -7.42
CA VAL A 49 -5.55 8.34 -6.53
C VAL A 49 -6.48 8.59 -5.35
N VAL A 50 -7.50 7.74 -5.18
CA VAL A 50 -8.49 7.89 -4.10
C VAL A 50 -8.12 7.07 -2.89
N ASP A 51 -7.46 5.93 -3.08
CA ASP A 51 -7.10 5.04 -1.98
C ASP A 51 -6.02 4.03 -2.40
N VAL A 52 -5.45 3.33 -1.41
CA VAL A 52 -4.51 2.21 -1.57
C VAL A 52 -4.94 1.06 -0.67
N GLY A 53 -5.03 -0.15 -1.25
CA GLY A 53 -5.58 -1.30 -0.53
C GLY A 53 -7.12 -1.22 -0.33
N PRO A 54 -7.72 -2.04 0.55
CA PRO A 54 -7.07 -3.11 1.31
C PRO A 54 -6.69 -4.36 0.49
N ARG A 55 -7.04 -4.42 -0.79
CA ARG A 55 -6.67 -5.55 -1.65
C ARG A 55 -5.22 -5.43 -2.11
N SER A 56 -4.55 -6.58 -2.20
CA SER A 56 -3.20 -6.67 -2.73
C SER A 56 -3.20 -7.27 -4.14
N ALA A 57 -2.16 -6.97 -4.91
CA ALA A 57 -1.96 -7.56 -6.24
C ALA A 57 -2.01 -9.09 -6.19
N HIS A 58 -1.46 -9.71 -5.14
CA HIS A 58 -1.48 -11.15 -4.95
C HIS A 58 -2.92 -11.72 -4.84
N ILE A 59 -3.81 -11.04 -4.10
CA ILE A 59 -5.23 -11.44 -3.99
C ILE A 59 -5.94 -11.35 -5.35
N ALA A 60 -5.55 -10.38 -6.18
CA ALA A 60 -6.05 -10.22 -7.54
C ALA A 60 -5.42 -11.19 -8.55
N GLY A 61 -4.43 -11.99 -8.13
CA GLY A 61 -3.70 -12.90 -9.02
C GLY A 61 -2.78 -12.17 -9.99
N CYS A 62 -2.32 -10.98 -9.63
CA CYS A 62 -1.45 -10.14 -10.46
C CYS A 62 -0.01 -10.13 -9.92
N GLU A 63 0.96 -10.10 -10.82
CA GLU A 63 2.35 -9.79 -10.50
C GLU A 63 2.53 -8.28 -10.29
N TYR A 64 3.58 -7.90 -9.55
CA TYR A 64 3.95 -6.49 -9.42
C TYR A 64 4.69 -6.04 -10.68
N ALA A 65 4.36 -4.86 -11.17
CA ALA A 65 5.00 -4.29 -12.37
C ALA A 65 6.51 -4.17 -12.21
N CYS A 66 7.02 -3.78 -11.04
CA CYS A 66 8.47 -3.66 -10.79
C CYS A 66 9.22 -5.01 -10.75
N PHE A 67 8.51 -6.14 -10.70
CA PHE A 67 9.10 -7.48 -10.78
C PHE A 67 8.77 -8.20 -12.09
N THR A 68 8.06 -7.54 -13.00
CA THR A 68 7.81 -8.02 -14.36
C THR A 68 8.97 -7.58 -15.24
N PRO A 69 9.52 -8.44 -16.14
CA PRO A 69 10.53 -8.02 -17.11
C PRO A 69 10.05 -6.80 -17.92
N GLU A 70 10.90 -5.80 -18.04
CA GLU A 70 10.52 -4.52 -18.65
C GLU A 70 10.14 -4.67 -20.14
N GLU A 71 10.76 -5.63 -20.83
CA GLU A 71 10.47 -5.99 -22.21
C GLU A 71 9.09 -6.64 -22.40
N GLU A 72 8.53 -7.25 -21.36
CA GLU A 72 7.17 -7.79 -21.42
C GLU A 72 6.08 -6.71 -21.32
N ILE A 73 6.43 -5.52 -20.82
CA ILE A 73 5.46 -4.42 -20.66
C ILE A 73 5.31 -3.69 -21.98
N GLU A 74 4.57 -4.31 -22.90
CA GLU A 74 4.18 -3.77 -24.18
C GLU A 74 2.71 -3.33 -24.19
N ASP A 75 2.43 -2.14 -24.74
CA ASP A 75 1.09 -1.57 -24.91
C ASP A 75 0.24 -1.69 -23.63
N PRO A 76 0.71 -1.15 -22.50
CA PRO A 76 0.01 -1.26 -21.23
C PRO A 76 -1.34 -0.52 -21.26
N GLN A 77 -2.43 -1.22 -20.97
CA GLN A 77 -3.79 -0.68 -20.98
C GLN A 77 -4.39 -0.71 -19.58
N ILE A 78 -5.04 0.39 -19.18
CA ILE A 78 -5.76 0.47 -17.89
C ILE A 78 -6.96 -0.46 -17.94
N GLU A 79 -7.10 -1.27 -16.90
CA GLU A 79 -8.28 -2.07 -16.65
C GLU A 79 -8.75 -1.85 -15.20
N MET A 80 -10.01 -1.41 -15.05
CA MET A 80 -10.62 -1.19 -13.75
C MET A 80 -11.31 -2.47 -13.32
N VAL A 81 -11.04 -2.91 -12.09
CA VAL A 81 -11.52 -4.22 -11.60
C VAL A 81 -12.08 -4.15 -10.17
N SER A 82 -12.94 -5.13 -9.87
CA SER A 82 -13.33 -5.51 -8.50
C SER A 82 -12.61 -6.80 -8.14
N PRO A 83 -11.53 -6.79 -7.34
CA PRO A 83 -10.71 -7.99 -7.07
C PRO A 83 -11.48 -9.14 -6.41
N LYS A 84 -12.53 -8.82 -5.65
CA LYS A 84 -13.42 -9.80 -5.02
C LYS A 84 -14.89 -9.34 -5.15
N PRO A 85 -15.85 -10.26 -5.09
CA PRO A 85 -17.27 -9.89 -5.03
C PRO A 85 -17.55 -8.90 -3.89
N GLY A 86 -18.20 -7.79 -4.20
CA GLY A 86 -18.53 -6.72 -3.25
C GLY A 86 -17.45 -5.63 -3.10
N ASP A 87 -16.28 -5.81 -3.70
CA ASP A 87 -15.29 -4.73 -3.77
C ASP A 87 -15.72 -3.63 -4.77
N PRO A 88 -15.34 -2.38 -4.55
CA PRO A 88 -15.55 -1.33 -5.53
C PRO A 88 -14.77 -1.62 -6.83
N ALA A 89 -15.31 -1.15 -7.97
CA ALA A 89 -14.73 -1.36 -9.30
C ALA A 89 -13.73 -0.26 -9.69
N ASP A 90 -13.00 0.27 -8.73
CA ASP A 90 -12.04 1.37 -8.90
C ASP A 90 -10.57 0.95 -8.65
N TYR A 91 -10.33 -0.36 -8.49
CA TYR A 91 -8.97 -0.90 -8.45
C TYR A 91 -8.36 -0.94 -9.84
N VAL A 92 -7.09 -0.56 -9.94
CA VAL A 92 -6.37 -0.53 -11.20
C VAL A 92 -5.55 -1.79 -11.39
N THR A 93 -5.71 -2.40 -12.55
CA THR A 93 -4.75 -3.35 -13.13
C THR A 93 -4.29 -2.84 -14.48
N ILE A 94 -3.16 -3.33 -14.95
CA ILE A 94 -2.62 -3.04 -16.27
C ILE A 94 -2.63 -4.33 -17.09
N ARG A 95 -3.35 -4.30 -18.20
CA ARG A 95 -3.38 -5.39 -19.16
C ARG A 95 -2.33 -5.14 -20.24
N LEU A 96 -1.46 -6.12 -20.43
CA LEU A 96 -0.40 -6.09 -21.42
C LEU A 96 -0.88 -6.63 -22.78
N LYS A 97 -0.16 -6.35 -23.84
CA LYS A 97 -0.45 -6.82 -25.20
C LYS A 97 -0.59 -8.34 -25.31
N ASN A 98 0.18 -9.10 -24.54
CA ASN A 98 0.11 -10.55 -24.48
C ASN A 98 -1.08 -11.08 -23.67
N GLY A 99 -1.93 -10.22 -23.11
CA GLY A 99 -3.09 -10.55 -22.29
C GLY A 99 -2.79 -10.74 -20.80
N LYS A 100 -1.53 -10.71 -20.38
CA LYS A 100 -1.14 -10.77 -18.97
C LYS A 100 -1.64 -9.53 -18.23
N ARG A 101 -2.08 -9.71 -16.98
CA ARG A 101 -2.40 -8.63 -16.06
C ARG A 101 -1.30 -8.47 -15.03
N ILE A 102 -0.91 -7.24 -14.80
CA ILE A 102 0.03 -6.84 -13.75
C ILE A 102 -0.58 -5.71 -12.91
N CYS A 103 -0.04 -5.48 -11.74
CA CYS A 103 -0.42 -4.35 -10.89
C CYS A 103 0.80 -3.48 -10.58
N PHE A 104 0.62 -2.17 -10.56
CA PHE A 104 1.53 -1.33 -9.82
C PHE A 104 1.00 -1.15 -8.38
N THR A 105 1.90 -1.14 -7.44
CA THR A 105 1.65 -1.21 -6.00
C THR A 105 2.47 -0.16 -5.26
N ASN A 106 2.34 -0.06 -3.94
CA ASN A 106 3.23 0.78 -3.12
C ASN A 106 4.71 0.46 -3.37
N THR A 107 5.06 -0.84 -3.50
CA THR A 107 6.44 -1.24 -3.84
C THR A 107 6.88 -0.69 -5.18
N CYS A 108 6.01 -0.70 -6.20
CA CYS A 108 6.32 -0.11 -7.50
C CYS A 108 6.52 1.41 -7.40
N ALA A 109 5.65 2.11 -6.67
CA ALA A 109 5.77 3.54 -6.45
C ALA A 109 7.07 3.92 -5.73
N ALA A 110 7.44 3.16 -4.68
CA ALA A 110 8.69 3.36 -3.96
C ALA A 110 9.93 3.13 -4.84
N ASN A 111 9.91 2.13 -5.74
CA ASN A 111 10.99 1.91 -6.72
C ASN A 111 11.08 3.05 -7.74
N VAL A 112 9.94 3.54 -8.24
CA VAL A 112 9.90 4.71 -9.16
C VAL A 112 10.57 5.92 -8.54
N LEU A 113 10.36 6.17 -7.25
CA LEU A 113 10.93 7.30 -6.51
C LEU A 113 12.36 7.04 -6.00
N GLY A 114 12.93 5.84 -6.24
CA GLY A 114 14.28 5.51 -5.81
C GLY A 114 14.43 5.37 -4.28
N LEU A 115 13.35 5.04 -3.59
CA LEU A 115 13.33 4.93 -2.12
C LEU A 115 13.82 3.58 -1.59
N ILE A 116 14.03 2.59 -2.49
CA ILE A 116 14.41 1.24 -2.11
C ILE A 116 15.84 0.97 -2.62
N GLU A 117 16.77 0.77 -1.70
CA GLU A 117 18.15 0.45 -2.02
C GLU A 117 18.30 -0.99 -2.56
N GLU A 118 19.32 -1.23 -3.40
CA GLU A 118 19.50 -2.50 -4.13
C GLU A 118 19.62 -3.75 -3.26
N GLN A 119 20.10 -3.59 -2.00
CA GLN A 119 20.25 -4.71 -1.07
C GLN A 119 18.93 -5.20 -0.46
N TYR A 120 17.84 -4.47 -0.60
CA TYR A 120 16.56 -4.86 -0.02
C TYR A 120 15.74 -5.74 -0.96
N PHE A 121 15.04 -6.71 -0.39
CA PHE A 121 14.19 -7.65 -1.15
C PHE A 121 13.11 -6.96 -1.99
N ALA A 122 12.64 -5.79 -1.57
CA ALA A 122 11.62 -5.02 -2.29
C ALA A 122 12.20 -4.20 -3.46
N HIS A 123 13.54 -4.19 -3.67
CA HIS A 123 14.14 -3.54 -4.83
C HIS A 123 13.72 -4.23 -6.12
N GLY A 124 13.24 -3.46 -7.08
CA GLY A 124 12.74 -3.93 -8.37
C GLY A 124 13.08 -2.97 -9.51
N ASN A 125 12.66 -3.31 -10.72
CA ASN A 125 12.90 -2.50 -11.90
C ASN A 125 11.99 -1.27 -11.93
N ALA A 126 12.57 -0.10 -11.67
CA ALA A 126 11.87 1.18 -11.74
C ALA A 126 11.38 1.52 -13.17
N GLY A 127 12.10 1.10 -14.22
CA GLY A 127 11.71 1.28 -15.62
C GLY A 127 10.43 0.51 -15.94
N ALA A 128 10.35 -0.75 -15.52
CA ALA A 128 9.15 -1.58 -15.64
C ALA A 128 7.96 -0.95 -14.90
N ALA A 129 8.17 -0.50 -13.65
CA ALA A 129 7.13 0.18 -12.90
C ALA A 129 6.65 1.46 -13.59
N ARG A 130 7.56 2.29 -14.12
CA ARG A 130 7.22 3.51 -14.89
C ARG A 130 6.38 3.20 -16.12
N LYS A 131 6.77 2.23 -16.93
CA LYS A 131 5.99 1.81 -18.11
C LYS A 131 4.56 1.40 -17.74
N ALA A 132 4.40 0.63 -16.67
CA ALA A 132 3.08 0.19 -16.22
C ALA A 132 2.23 1.33 -15.64
N MET A 133 2.83 2.33 -15.00
CA MET A 133 2.15 3.47 -14.40
C MET A 133 1.83 4.58 -15.41
N GLN A 134 2.55 4.66 -16.53
CA GLN A 134 2.43 5.72 -17.50
C GLN A 134 0.99 5.94 -18.01
N PRO A 135 0.21 4.91 -18.40
CA PRO A 135 -1.16 5.14 -18.88
C PRO A 135 -2.07 5.81 -17.85
N VAL A 136 -1.85 5.51 -16.56
CA VAL A 136 -2.62 6.13 -15.47
C VAL A 136 -2.18 7.56 -15.22
N ALA A 137 -0.89 7.83 -15.26
CA ALA A 137 -0.35 9.18 -15.16
C ALA A 137 -0.88 10.07 -16.30
N ASP A 138 -0.88 9.57 -17.54
CA ASP A 138 -1.43 10.25 -18.71
C ASP A 138 -2.94 10.52 -18.55
N LYS A 139 -3.72 9.53 -18.08
CA LYS A 139 -5.15 9.68 -17.80
C LYS A 139 -5.44 10.77 -16.78
N LEU A 140 -4.60 10.87 -15.74
CA LEU A 140 -4.76 11.86 -14.67
C LEU A 140 -4.12 13.21 -15.01
N GLY A 141 -3.36 13.30 -16.11
CA GLY A 141 -2.66 14.53 -16.52
C GLY A 141 -1.51 14.92 -15.58
N ILE A 142 -0.83 13.94 -14.97
CA ILE A 142 0.29 14.12 -14.04
C ILE A 142 1.51 13.31 -14.50
N THR A 143 2.65 13.53 -13.88
CA THR A 143 3.85 12.71 -14.08
C THR A 143 3.76 11.38 -13.34
N VAL A 144 4.57 10.40 -13.75
CA VAL A 144 4.64 9.10 -13.05
C VAL A 144 5.17 9.27 -11.62
N GLU A 145 6.07 10.21 -11.40
CA GLU A 145 6.59 10.56 -10.08
C GLU A 145 5.51 11.17 -9.17
N GLU A 146 4.67 12.05 -9.71
CA GLU A 146 3.53 12.60 -8.98
C GLU A 146 2.51 11.51 -8.65
N LEU A 147 2.24 10.58 -9.58
CA LEU A 147 1.40 9.42 -9.33
C LEU A 147 1.98 8.53 -8.22
N ALA A 148 3.28 8.24 -8.28
CA ALA A 148 3.96 7.45 -7.27
C ALA A 148 3.92 8.11 -5.89
N THR A 149 4.10 9.43 -5.84
CA THR A 149 3.98 10.22 -4.60
C THR A 149 2.57 10.15 -4.03
N GLN A 150 1.53 10.37 -4.85
CA GLN A 150 0.13 10.26 -4.40
C GLN A 150 -0.21 8.88 -3.84
N ILE A 151 0.35 7.81 -4.43
CA ILE A 151 0.16 6.43 -3.95
C ILE A 151 0.74 6.26 -2.54
N LEU A 152 1.97 6.70 -2.32
CA LEU A 152 2.63 6.58 -1.02
C LEU A 152 1.99 7.50 0.02
N ASP A 153 1.56 8.71 -0.36
CA ASP A 153 0.87 9.63 0.53
C ASP A 153 -0.43 9.04 1.06
N LYS A 154 -1.20 8.32 0.22
CA LYS A 154 -2.44 7.64 0.65
C LYS A 154 -2.17 6.53 1.66
N ASP A 155 -1.09 5.78 1.50
CA ASP A 155 -0.66 4.78 2.47
C ASP A 155 -0.21 5.44 3.78
N PHE A 156 0.62 6.47 3.66
CA PHE A 156 1.14 7.25 4.79
C PHE A 156 0.01 7.91 5.61
N GLU A 157 -1.01 8.50 4.97
CA GLU A 157 -2.18 9.07 5.64
C GLU A 157 -2.84 8.06 6.59
N LYS A 158 -3.03 6.81 6.15
CA LYS A 158 -3.63 5.73 6.96
C LYS A 158 -2.75 5.31 8.13
N VAL A 159 -1.46 5.11 7.86
CA VAL A 159 -0.48 4.73 8.87
C VAL A 159 -0.37 5.82 9.93
N ASN A 160 -0.22 7.07 9.50
CA ASN A 160 -0.06 8.22 10.40
C ASN A 160 -1.31 8.44 11.27
N ALA A 161 -2.50 8.35 10.70
CA ALA A 161 -3.75 8.45 11.46
C ALA A 161 -3.82 7.40 12.58
N THR A 162 -3.37 6.17 12.29
CA THR A 162 -3.37 5.08 13.27
C THR A 162 -2.31 5.28 14.35
N ILE A 163 -1.12 5.75 13.97
CA ILE A 163 -0.06 6.11 14.93
C ILE A 163 -0.55 7.19 15.88
N ASN A 164 -1.15 8.26 15.36
CA ASN A 164 -1.68 9.36 16.17
C ASN A 164 -2.78 8.89 17.14
N ALA A 165 -3.71 8.06 16.68
CA ALA A 165 -4.76 7.49 17.54
C ALA A 165 -4.19 6.62 18.68
N LEU A 166 -3.14 5.84 18.41
CA LEU A 166 -2.45 5.05 19.44
C LEU A 166 -1.63 5.97 20.37
N ALA A 167 -0.96 7.00 19.84
CA ALA A 167 -0.22 7.96 20.64
C ALA A 167 -1.14 8.68 21.63
N GLU A 168 -2.32 9.12 21.19
CA GLU A 168 -3.34 9.73 22.05
C GLU A 168 -3.83 8.74 23.11
N LYS A 169 -4.25 7.52 22.70
CA LYS A 169 -4.75 6.49 23.60
C LYS A 169 -3.78 6.16 24.73
N TYR A 170 -2.48 6.03 24.38
CA TYR A 170 -1.44 5.66 25.34
C TYR A 170 -0.74 6.87 25.97
N GLN A 171 -1.22 8.09 25.67
CA GLN A 171 -0.63 9.34 26.17
C GLN A 171 0.88 9.36 25.93
N LEU A 172 1.29 9.14 24.68
CA LEU A 172 2.68 9.22 24.25
C LEU A 172 3.01 10.67 23.93
N ASP A 173 4.19 11.08 24.31
CA ASP A 173 4.73 12.38 23.92
C ASP A 173 5.33 12.27 22.50
N HIS A 174 4.78 13.03 21.55
CA HIS A 174 5.20 13.02 20.14
C HIS A 174 6.67 13.43 19.95
N ASP A 175 7.21 14.27 20.82
CA ASP A 175 8.59 14.76 20.70
C ASP A 175 9.61 13.71 21.16
N SER A 176 9.20 12.79 22.03
CA SER A 176 10.08 11.77 22.62
C SER A 176 9.78 10.34 22.13
N MET A 177 8.65 10.09 21.48
CA MET A 177 8.35 8.77 20.94
C MET A 177 9.28 8.41 19.78
N LYS A 178 9.57 7.12 19.63
CA LYS A 178 10.36 6.61 18.51
C LYS A 178 9.53 5.65 17.69
N LEU A 179 9.57 5.83 16.38
CA LEU A 179 9.00 4.87 15.44
C LEU A 179 10.05 3.83 15.08
N VAL A 180 9.66 2.55 15.14
CA VAL A 180 10.51 1.43 14.74
C VAL A 180 9.78 0.67 13.65
N GLY A 181 10.27 0.78 12.42
CA GLY A 181 9.80 -0.02 11.29
C GLY A 181 10.51 -1.37 11.29
N CYS A 182 9.76 -2.44 11.05
CA CYS A 182 10.31 -3.77 10.85
C CYS A 182 9.47 -4.53 9.81
N GLY A 183 10.13 -5.43 9.09
CA GLY A 183 9.53 -6.18 7.99
C GLY A 183 10.22 -5.88 6.67
N GLY A 184 9.71 -6.41 5.59
CA GLY A 184 10.28 -6.29 4.23
C GLY A 184 9.40 -5.50 3.26
N GLY A 185 8.52 -4.66 3.76
CA GLY A 185 7.61 -3.88 2.91
C GLY A 185 7.78 -2.39 3.05
#